data_d4d3293cb07b79cd8a6aa8a1fdfb6008
#
_entry.id   d4d3293cb07b79cd8a6aa8a1fdfb6008
#
_cell.length_a   1.000
_cell.length_b   1.000
_cell.length_c   1.000
_cell.angle_alpha   90.00
_cell.angle_beta   90.00
_cell.angle_gamma   90.00
#
_symmetry.space_group_name_H-M   'P 1'
#
loop_
_entity.id
_entity.type
_entity.pdbx_description
1 polymer ?
#
loop_
_entity_poly.entity_id
_entity_poly.type
_entity_poly.pdbx_seq_one_letter_code
_entity_poly.pdbx_strand_id
1 'polypeptide(L)'
;MKLHAVGGSREGIIMPVTEYLERNAREYPDEVALVELNPDEKDTRRMTWKEFGLIEPTTYSPYRREITWSVFNEKANRFANMLIGRGIKKGDKVAIIMYNCLEWLPIYFGVLKTGAIAVPFNFRYDSDEIYYCAELA
;
A
#
# COMPACT_ATOMS: atom_id res chain seq x y z
N MET A 1 -51.89 15.08 16.68
CA MET A 1 -50.54 14.62 16.96
C MET A 1 -49.97 14.04 15.66
N LYS A 2 -49.18 14.84 14.93
CA LYS A 2 -48.64 14.43 13.63
C LYS A 2 -47.21 13.93 13.85
N LEU A 3 -47.00 12.63 13.58
CA LEU A 3 -45.70 12.00 13.54
C LEU A 3 -44.98 12.45 12.24
N HIS A 4 -43.95 13.23 12.37
CA HIS A 4 -43.02 13.51 11.26
C HIS A 4 -42.09 12.28 11.06
N ALA A 5 -42.29 11.59 9.95
CA ALA A 5 -41.37 10.58 9.49
C ALA A 5 -40.06 11.30 9.03
N VAL A 6 -38.96 11.13 9.75
CA VAL A 6 -37.64 11.49 9.32
C VAL A 6 -37.12 10.34 8.47
N GLY A 7 -37.48 10.36 7.20
CA GLY A 7 -36.92 9.48 6.17
C GLY A 7 -35.75 10.18 5.48
N GLY A 8 -34.60 10.25 6.12
CA GLY A 8 -33.33 10.56 5.47
C GLY A 8 -32.62 9.25 5.18
N SER A 9 -32.69 8.75 3.95
CA SER A 9 -31.76 7.74 3.45
C SER A 9 -30.36 8.29 3.56
N ARG A 10 -29.58 7.83 4.53
CA ARG A 10 -28.15 8.02 4.54
C ARG A 10 -27.62 7.16 3.39
N GLU A 11 -27.50 7.74 2.20
CA GLU A 11 -26.58 7.21 1.22
C GLU A 11 -25.20 7.19 1.88
N GLY A 12 -24.76 6.00 2.26
CA GLY A 12 -23.46 5.82 2.88
C GLY A 12 -22.41 6.28 1.88
N ILE A 13 -21.72 7.37 2.19
CA ILE A 13 -20.55 7.79 1.41
C ILE A 13 -19.57 6.64 1.52
N ILE A 14 -19.42 5.89 0.42
CA ILE A 14 -18.39 4.84 0.32
C ILE A 14 -17.06 5.55 0.17
N MET A 15 -16.29 5.60 1.25
CA MET A 15 -14.96 6.18 1.25
C MET A 15 -13.97 5.15 0.68
N PRO A 16 -13.22 5.47 -0.38
CA PRO A 16 -12.15 4.62 -0.89
C PRO A 16 -11.12 4.31 0.20
N VAL A 17 -10.54 3.12 0.18
CA VAL A 17 -9.57 2.69 1.19
C VAL A 17 -8.34 3.63 1.25
N THR A 18 -7.97 4.24 0.13
CA THR A 18 -6.87 5.21 0.05
C THR A 18 -7.15 6.49 0.84
N GLU A 19 -8.41 6.92 0.95
CA GLU A 19 -8.80 8.09 1.74
C GLU A 19 -8.63 7.84 3.25
N TYR A 20 -8.80 6.59 3.72
CA TYR A 20 -8.47 6.24 5.11
C TYR A 20 -7.00 6.45 5.43
N LEU A 21 -6.10 6.07 4.51
CA LEU A 21 -4.68 6.32 4.68
C LEU A 21 -4.38 7.83 4.74
N GLU A 22 -4.96 8.61 3.83
CA GLU A 22 -4.75 10.06 3.77
C GLU A 22 -5.31 10.76 5.02
N ARG A 23 -6.48 10.34 5.47
CA ARG A 23 -7.07 10.85 6.70
C ARG A 23 -6.18 10.54 7.90
N ASN A 24 -5.75 9.30 8.07
CA ASN A 24 -4.90 8.91 9.20
C ASN A 24 -3.54 9.62 9.16
N ALA A 25 -2.96 9.79 7.98
CA ALA A 25 -1.72 10.56 7.82
C ALA A 25 -1.87 12.05 8.20
N ARG A 26 -3.07 12.61 8.08
CA ARG A 26 -3.37 13.98 8.47
C ARG A 26 -3.72 14.10 9.96
N GLU A 27 -4.51 13.16 10.49
CA GLU A 27 -5.04 13.22 11.87
C GLU A 27 -4.04 12.65 12.88
N TYR A 28 -3.23 11.68 12.49
CA TYR A 28 -2.29 10.95 13.35
C TYR A 28 -0.89 10.81 12.71
N PRO A 29 -0.27 11.91 12.22
CA PRO A 29 0.92 11.85 11.36
C PRO A 29 2.09 11.11 11.99
N ASP A 30 2.29 11.27 13.29
CA ASP A 30 3.44 10.77 14.03
C ASP A 30 3.16 9.42 14.73
N GLU A 31 1.92 8.92 14.67
CA GLU A 31 1.60 7.63 15.24
C GLU A 31 2.12 6.49 14.34
N VAL A 32 2.56 5.42 14.97
CA VAL A 32 3.06 4.22 14.26
C VAL A 32 1.91 3.55 13.52
N ALA A 33 2.06 3.44 12.21
CA ALA A 33 1.09 2.80 11.33
C ALA A 33 1.43 1.34 11.03
N LEU A 34 2.69 1.06 10.76
CA LEU A 34 3.17 -0.27 10.40
C LEU A 34 4.38 -0.66 11.22
N VAL A 35 4.43 -1.93 11.58
CA VAL A 35 5.53 -2.54 12.32
C VAL A 35 5.95 -3.83 11.63
N GLU A 36 7.24 -3.97 11.36
CA GLU A 36 7.86 -5.23 10.97
C GLU A 36 8.64 -5.78 12.16
N LEU A 37 8.28 -6.98 12.59
CA LEU A 37 8.99 -7.69 13.65
C LEU A 37 10.02 -8.64 13.04
N ASN A 38 11.13 -8.85 13.74
CA ASN A 38 12.23 -9.71 13.29
C ASN A 38 12.68 -9.38 11.85
N PRO A 39 13.07 -8.15 11.56
CA PRO A 39 13.56 -7.79 10.25
C PRO A 39 14.97 -8.34 10.06
N ASP A 40 15.18 -9.61 10.40
CA ASP A 40 16.45 -10.30 10.32
C ASP A 40 16.98 -10.31 8.87
N GLU A 41 18.27 -10.40 8.75
CA GLU A 41 18.99 -10.63 7.49
C GLU A 41 18.62 -9.67 6.35
N LYS A 42 18.32 -8.43 6.67
CA LYS A 42 18.01 -7.39 5.69
C LYS A 42 19.10 -7.20 4.67
N ASP A 43 20.32 -7.43 5.08
CA ASP A 43 21.50 -7.25 4.24
C ASP A 43 21.53 -8.23 3.07
N THR A 44 20.77 -9.31 3.16
CA THR A 44 20.61 -10.27 2.06
C THR A 44 19.49 -9.91 1.10
N ARG A 45 18.61 -8.99 1.48
CA ARG A 45 17.55 -8.50 0.58
C ARG A 45 18.15 -7.57 -0.45
N ARG A 46 18.47 -8.11 -1.61
CA ARG A 46 18.92 -7.35 -2.79
C ARG A 46 17.77 -6.54 -3.42
N MET A 47 17.12 -5.70 -2.65
CA MET A 47 16.06 -4.85 -3.20
C MET A 47 16.59 -3.45 -3.46
N THR A 48 16.50 -3.02 -4.69
CA THR A 48 16.90 -1.68 -5.17
C THR A 48 15.89 -0.59 -4.79
N TRP A 49 15.17 -0.76 -3.70
CA TRP A 49 14.16 0.20 -3.23
C TRP A 49 14.75 1.56 -2.85
N LYS A 50 16.05 1.63 -2.61
CA LYS A 50 16.77 2.90 -2.38
C LYS A 50 16.60 3.86 -3.55
N GLU A 51 16.52 3.35 -4.78
CA GLU A 51 16.35 4.14 -5.99
C GLU A 51 15.04 4.93 -5.99
N PHE A 52 13.99 4.39 -5.40
CA PHE A 52 12.69 5.05 -5.30
C PHE A 52 12.46 5.76 -3.97
N GLY A 53 13.41 5.72 -3.07
CA GLY A 53 13.26 6.30 -1.73
C GLY A 53 12.05 5.77 -0.97
N LEU A 54 11.65 4.52 -1.23
CA LEU A 54 10.41 3.97 -0.72
C LEU A 54 10.46 3.70 0.77
N ILE A 55 11.62 3.27 1.29
CA ILE A 55 11.65 2.80 2.65
C ILE A 55 12.92 3.20 3.38
N GLU A 56 12.72 4.15 4.24
CA GLU A 56 13.59 4.37 5.38
C GLU A 56 12.70 4.34 6.61
N PRO A 57 12.81 3.32 7.46
CA PRO A 57 12.03 3.29 8.68
C PRO A 57 12.42 4.45 9.57
N THR A 58 11.44 5.06 10.21
CA THR A 58 11.65 6.14 11.17
C THR A 58 12.33 5.65 12.44
N THR A 59 12.06 4.39 12.81
CA THR A 59 12.67 3.73 13.97
C THR A 59 13.28 2.41 13.55
N TYR A 60 14.51 2.15 13.98
CA TYR A 60 15.21 0.93 13.72
C TYR A 60 15.68 0.27 15.02
N SER A 61 15.42 -1.03 15.12
CA SER A 61 16.05 -1.91 16.09
C SER A 61 16.35 -3.25 15.41
N PRO A 62 17.24 -4.10 15.98
CA PRO A 62 17.54 -5.42 15.41
C PRO A 62 16.32 -6.31 15.21
N TYR A 63 15.24 -6.06 15.96
CA TYR A 63 14.05 -6.89 15.98
C TYR A 63 12.77 -6.17 15.57
N ARG A 64 12.85 -4.87 15.27
CA ARG A 64 11.68 -4.05 15.01
C ARG A 64 12.02 -2.90 14.07
N ARG A 65 11.18 -2.70 13.05
CA ARG A 65 11.18 -1.52 12.16
C ARG A 65 9.77 -0.96 12.16
N GLU A 66 9.66 0.36 12.13
CA GLU A 66 8.37 1.05 12.17
C GLU A 66 8.34 2.19 11.16
N ILE A 67 7.14 2.47 10.65
CA ILE A 67 6.83 3.73 9.97
C ILE A 67 5.54 4.32 10.50
N THR A 68 5.49 5.65 10.52
CA THR A 68 4.31 6.40 10.93
C THR A 68 3.28 6.50 9.80
N TRP A 69 2.07 6.98 10.11
CA TRP A 69 1.04 7.21 9.11
C TRP A 69 1.48 8.22 8.04
N SER A 70 2.18 9.30 8.43
CA SER A 70 2.69 10.28 7.47
C SER A 70 3.71 9.66 6.52
N VAL A 71 4.67 8.89 7.04
CA VAL A 71 5.68 8.20 6.23
C VAL A 71 5.04 7.15 5.33
N PHE A 72 4.07 6.39 5.84
CA PHE A 72 3.34 5.42 5.03
C PHE A 72 2.67 6.10 3.82
N ASN A 73 1.92 7.18 4.06
CA ASN A 73 1.24 7.91 2.98
C ASN A 73 2.22 8.52 1.99
N GLU A 74 3.33 9.09 2.47
CA GLU A 74 4.38 9.64 1.62
C GLU A 74 4.97 8.57 0.69
N LYS A 75 5.32 7.39 1.23
CA LYS A 75 5.85 6.28 0.44
C LYS A 75 4.86 5.78 -0.59
N ALA A 76 3.58 5.65 -0.22
CA ALA A 76 2.51 5.28 -1.17
C ALA A 76 2.38 6.32 -2.29
N ASN A 77 2.42 7.61 -1.98
CA ASN A 77 2.37 8.69 -2.98
C ASN A 77 3.57 8.66 -3.93
N ARG A 78 4.78 8.46 -3.41
CA ARG A 78 6.00 8.35 -4.24
C ARG A 78 5.89 7.17 -5.20
N PHE A 79 5.42 6.02 -4.72
CA PHE A 79 5.24 4.85 -5.56
C PHE A 79 4.16 5.08 -6.63
N ALA A 80 3.03 5.68 -6.27
CA ALA A 80 1.99 6.05 -7.22
C ALA A 80 2.52 6.98 -8.33
N ASN A 81 3.27 8.02 -7.95
CA ASN A 81 3.85 8.95 -8.92
C ASN A 81 4.85 8.26 -9.86
N MET A 82 5.64 7.33 -9.35
CA MET A 82 6.56 6.53 -10.16
C MET A 82 5.79 5.67 -11.18
N LEU A 83 4.71 5.02 -10.79
CA LEU A 83 3.86 4.23 -11.68
C LEU A 83 3.21 5.09 -12.76
N ILE A 84 2.66 6.25 -12.38
CA ILE A 84 2.07 7.22 -13.32
C ILE A 84 3.14 7.70 -14.32
N GLY A 85 4.33 8.02 -13.83
CA GLY A 85 5.46 8.43 -14.68
C GLY A 85 5.92 7.34 -15.66
N ARG A 86 5.65 6.07 -15.35
CA ARG A 86 5.88 4.92 -16.25
C ARG A 86 4.69 4.59 -17.15
N GLY A 87 3.63 5.39 -17.11
CA GLY A 87 2.49 5.25 -18.00
C GLY A 87 1.35 4.39 -17.49
N ILE A 88 1.39 3.94 -16.23
CA ILE A 88 0.28 3.22 -15.59
C ILE A 88 -0.94 4.12 -15.48
N LYS A 89 -2.11 3.62 -15.88
CA LYS A 89 -3.39 4.31 -15.90
C LYS A 89 -4.42 3.62 -15.04
N LYS A 90 -5.50 4.31 -14.76
CA LYS A 90 -6.68 3.74 -14.10
C LYS A 90 -7.18 2.51 -14.85
N GLY A 91 -7.36 1.42 -14.11
CA GLY A 91 -7.81 0.13 -14.64
C GLY A 91 -6.70 -0.81 -15.10
N ASP A 92 -5.45 -0.32 -15.25
CA ASP A 92 -4.32 -1.20 -15.50
C ASP A 92 -4.10 -2.15 -14.32
N LYS A 93 -3.53 -3.31 -14.59
CA LYS A 93 -3.22 -4.33 -13.58
C LYS A 93 -1.74 -4.29 -13.24
N VAL A 94 -1.45 -4.23 -11.95
CA VAL A 94 -0.08 -4.19 -11.43
C VAL A 94 0.16 -5.40 -10.53
N ALA A 95 0.97 -6.34 -10.98
CA ALA A 95 1.35 -7.51 -10.21
C ALA A 95 2.30 -7.12 -9.07
N ILE A 96 2.05 -7.66 -7.89
CA ILE A 96 2.89 -7.50 -6.70
C ILE A 96 3.39 -8.88 -6.28
N ILE A 97 4.69 -9.12 -6.47
CA ILE A 97 5.34 -10.39 -6.10
C ILE A 97 6.42 -10.08 -5.07
N MET A 98 6.09 -10.22 -3.80
CA MET A 98 7.04 -9.91 -2.73
C MET A 98 6.66 -10.56 -1.40
N TYR A 99 7.66 -10.68 -0.52
CA TYR A 99 7.46 -11.15 0.86
C TYR A 99 6.68 -10.13 1.67
N ASN A 100 6.04 -10.58 2.75
CA ASN A 100 5.49 -9.69 3.75
C ASN A 100 6.63 -8.92 4.41
N CYS A 101 6.62 -7.63 4.23
CA CYS A 101 7.61 -6.69 4.75
C CYS A 101 6.97 -5.32 4.88
N LEU A 102 7.69 -4.39 5.49
CA LEU A 102 7.22 -3.03 5.73
C LEU A 102 6.86 -2.30 4.42
N GLU A 103 7.51 -2.69 3.33
CA GLU A 103 7.34 -2.14 1.98
C GLU A 103 6.04 -2.52 1.31
N TRP A 104 5.46 -3.65 1.71
CA TRP A 104 4.34 -4.26 1.00
C TRP A 104 3.11 -3.34 0.93
N LEU A 105 2.68 -2.81 2.08
CA LEU A 105 1.50 -1.93 2.13
C LEU A 105 1.71 -0.59 1.43
N PRO A 106 2.83 0.13 1.60
CA PRO A 106 3.12 1.33 0.81
C PRO A 106 3.04 1.10 -0.71
N ILE A 107 3.54 -0.01 -1.20
CA ILE A 107 3.46 -0.40 -2.61
C ILE A 107 2.01 -0.67 -3.01
N TYR A 108 1.29 -1.49 -2.25
CA TYR A 108 -0.10 -1.83 -2.51
C TYR A 108 -0.98 -0.58 -2.58
N PHE A 109 -0.90 0.29 -1.57
CA PHE A 109 -1.64 1.55 -1.56
C PHE A 109 -1.20 2.50 -2.68
N GLY A 110 0.07 2.50 -3.03
CA GLY A 110 0.57 3.27 -4.17
C GLY A 110 -0.07 2.84 -5.49
N VAL A 111 -0.23 1.53 -5.73
CA VAL A 111 -0.99 1.03 -6.89
C VAL A 111 -2.43 1.52 -6.85
N LEU A 112 -3.13 1.37 -5.71
CA LEU A 112 -4.52 1.79 -5.57
C LEU A 112 -4.70 3.30 -5.81
N LYS A 113 -3.75 4.12 -5.38
CA LYS A 113 -3.78 5.59 -5.58
C LYS A 113 -3.71 6.00 -7.05
N THR A 114 -3.17 5.17 -7.94
CA THR A 114 -3.20 5.43 -9.38
C THR A 114 -4.56 5.10 -10.02
N GLY A 115 -5.44 4.41 -9.29
CA GLY A 115 -6.67 3.82 -9.82
C GLY A 115 -6.43 2.51 -10.58
N ALA A 116 -5.21 1.98 -10.56
CA ALA A 116 -4.89 0.66 -11.08
C ALA A 116 -5.37 -0.45 -10.12
N ILE A 117 -5.41 -1.67 -10.64
CA ILE A 117 -5.81 -2.87 -9.92
C ILE A 117 -4.56 -3.54 -9.39
N ALA A 118 -4.43 -3.64 -8.07
CA ALA A 118 -3.35 -4.39 -7.44
C ALA A 118 -3.64 -5.89 -7.51
N VAL A 119 -2.70 -6.67 -8.05
CA VAL A 119 -2.81 -8.13 -8.22
C VAL A 119 -1.69 -8.80 -7.43
N PRO A 120 -1.90 -9.11 -6.14
CA PRO A 120 -0.89 -9.80 -5.34
C PRO A 120 -0.74 -11.24 -5.78
N PHE A 121 0.48 -11.65 -6.11
CA PHE A 121 0.86 -13.03 -6.37
C PHE A 121 1.61 -13.61 -5.18
N ASN A 122 1.53 -14.92 -5.05
CA ASN A 122 2.36 -15.60 -4.06
C ASN A 122 3.84 -15.52 -4.50
N PHE A 123 4.70 -15.04 -3.61
CA PHE A 123 6.14 -14.92 -3.89
C PHE A 123 6.84 -16.26 -4.09
N ARG A 124 6.17 -17.38 -3.79
CA ARG A 124 6.68 -18.75 -3.97
C ARG A 124 6.32 -19.36 -5.31
N TYR A 125 5.51 -18.68 -6.12
CA TYR A 125 5.15 -19.15 -7.42
C TYR A 125 6.38 -19.29 -8.31
N ASP A 126 6.44 -20.39 -9.06
CA ASP A 126 7.40 -20.55 -10.13
C ASP A 126 6.98 -19.77 -11.40
N SER A 127 7.79 -19.86 -12.45
CA SER A 127 7.55 -19.12 -13.68
C SER A 127 6.24 -19.49 -14.37
N ASP A 128 5.85 -20.77 -14.33
CA ASP A 128 4.66 -21.26 -15.00
C ASP A 128 3.40 -20.84 -14.25
N GLU A 129 3.45 -20.87 -12.93
CA GLU A 129 2.37 -20.38 -12.05
C GLU A 129 2.18 -18.87 -12.21
N ILE A 130 3.28 -18.10 -12.27
CA ILE A 130 3.21 -16.64 -12.51
C ILE A 130 2.59 -16.35 -13.86
N TYR A 131 3.03 -17.06 -14.91
CA TYR A 131 2.50 -16.90 -16.26
C TYR A 131 0.99 -17.19 -16.29
N TYR A 132 0.57 -18.32 -15.73
CA TYR A 132 -0.84 -18.70 -15.65
C TYR A 132 -1.69 -17.66 -14.92
N CYS A 133 -1.23 -17.20 -13.75
CA CYS A 133 -1.94 -16.17 -12.98
C CYS A 133 -2.00 -14.83 -13.73
N ALA A 134 -0.95 -14.48 -14.47
CA ALA A 134 -0.91 -13.24 -15.24
C ALA A 134 -1.86 -13.27 -16.45
N GLU A 135 -2.08 -14.43 -17.06
CA GLU A 135 -3.06 -14.58 -18.14
C GLU A 135 -4.51 -14.48 -17.64
N LEU A 136 -4.77 -14.92 -16.39
CA LEU A 136 -6.11 -14.83 -15.79
C LEU A 136 -6.42 -13.44 -15.22
N ALA A 137 -5.41 -12.70 -14.83
CA ALA A 137 -5.58 -11.39 -14.23
C ALA A 137 -5.90 -10.34 -15.30
#